data_f2e7148bcf429bc4eaf408d1a89ba348
#
_entry.id   f2e7148bcf429bc4eaf408d1a89ba348
#
_cell.length_a   1.000
_cell.length_b   1.000
_cell.length_c   1.000
_cell.angle_alpha   90.00
_cell.angle_beta   90.00
_cell.angle_gamma   90.00
#
_symmetry.space_group_name_H-M   'P 1'
#
loop_
_entity.id
_entity.type
_entity.pdbx_description
1 polymer ?
#
loop_
_entity_poly.entity_id
_entity_poly.type
_entity_poly.pdbx_seq_one_letter_code
_entity_poly.pdbx_strand_id
1 'polypeptide(L)'
;IEVPEEIEKLEAEIADATRRKVEAAQAQNFELAASWRDKAQTLTAELDKAHGRWKQYLDEHRVRVDEDKVAEVVAMMTGVPVQRIAQAEGVRLLEMAPTLRRQIIGQDVAVDKIVKAIQRNRIGLKDPNKPIGTFMFLGPTGVGKTHLAKKLAEYLFDSADTLIRIDMSEYMEKFTVSRLVGAPPGYVGYEEGGQLTEKVRRRPYSVVLLDEIEKAHPDVFNLLLQVMDEGRLTDSLGRRIDFKNTILIMTSNICLLYTSPSP
;
A
#
# COMPACT_ATOMS: atom_id res chain seq x y z
N ILE A 1 -15.13 14.86 -12.71
CA ILE A 1 -16.26 14.90 -13.68
C ILE A 1 -16.05 16.17 -14.46
N GLU A 2 -15.74 16.07 -15.75
CA GLU A 2 -15.50 17.22 -16.62
C GLU A 2 -16.84 17.91 -16.93
N VAL A 3 -16.86 19.22 -16.82
CA VAL A 3 -18.02 20.04 -17.19
C VAL A 3 -18.19 19.97 -18.71
N PRO A 4 -19.39 19.78 -19.25
CA PRO A 4 -19.60 19.76 -20.70
C PRO A 4 -19.16 21.07 -21.36
N GLU A 5 -18.42 20.97 -22.47
CA GLU A 5 -17.96 22.14 -23.23
C GLU A 5 -19.11 23.11 -23.65
N GLU A 6 -20.33 22.60 -23.78
CA GLU A 6 -21.52 23.38 -24.06
C GLU A 6 -21.80 24.43 -22.97
N ILE A 7 -21.63 24.03 -21.70
CA ILE A 7 -21.85 24.91 -20.53
C ILE A 7 -20.76 26.00 -20.51
N GLU A 8 -19.49 25.64 -20.69
CA GLU A 8 -18.39 26.59 -20.71
C GLU A 8 -18.52 27.62 -21.84
N LYS A 9 -18.98 27.20 -23.03
CA LYS A 9 -19.23 28.09 -24.16
C LYS A 9 -20.37 29.07 -23.87
N LEU A 10 -21.48 28.59 -23.31
CA LEU A 10 -22.61 29.44 -22.93
C LEU A 10 -22.23 30.48 -21.87
N GLU A 11 -21.45 30.10 -20.88
CA GLU A 11 -20.96 31.00 -19.84
C GLU A 11 -20.07 32.10 -20.45
N ALA A 12 -19.18 31.75 -21.38
CA ALA A 12 -18.33 32.70 -22.07
C ALA A 12 -19.15 33.68 -22.95
N GLU A 13 -20.17 33.17 -23.63
CA GLU A 13 -21.07 34.05 -24.49
C GLU A 13 -21.92 34.96 -23.61
N ILE A 14 -22.41 34.54 -22.48
CA ILE A 14 -23.13 35.38 -21.52
C ILE A 14 -22.23 36.49 -20.97
N ALA A 15 -20.98 36.15 -20.64
CA ALA A 15 -19.99 37.13 -20.17
C ALA A 15 -19.71 38.21 -21.26
N ASP A 16 -19.54 37.79 -22.53
CA ASP A 16 -19.33 38.73 -23.67
C ASP A 16 -20.56 39.58 -23.91
N ALA A 17 -21.77 39.01 -23.94
CA ALA A 17 -23.01 39.74 -24.09
C ALA A 17 -23.23 40.76 -22.96
N THR A 18 -22.90 40.39 -21.74
CA THR A 18 -22.99 41.29 -20.58
C THR A 18 -21.99 42.44 -20.67
N ARG A 19 -20.76 42.17 -21.10
CA ARG A 19 -19.75 43.21 -21.35
C ARG A 19 -20.21 44.18 -22.41
N ARG A 20 -20.68 43.70 -23.56
CA ARG A 20 -21.19 44.55 -24.67
C ARG A 20 -22.42 45.37 -24.29
N LYS A 21 -23.29 44.81 -23.43
CA LYS A 21 -24.41 45.54 -22.83
C LYS A 21 -23.93 46.77 -22.06
N VAL A 22 -22.89 46.59 -21.21
CA VAL A 22 -22.33 47.71 -20.42
C VAL A 22 -21.66 48.74 -21.30
N GLU A 23 -20.87 48.32 -22.30
CA GLU A 23 -20.22 49.22 -23.27
C GLU A 23 -21.24 50.03 -24.05
N ALA A 24 -22.33 49.42 -24.54
CA ALA A 24 -23.40 50.11 -25.25
C ALA A 24 -24.14 51.11 -24.34
N ALA A 25 -24.37 50.76 -23.08
CA ALA A 25 -24.99 51.66 -22.09
C ALA A 25 -24.08 52.87 -21.78
N GLN A 26 -22.77 52.68 -21.66
CA GLN A 26 -21.80 53.77 -21.49
C GLN A 26 -21.73 54.71 -22.71
N ALA A 27 -21.89 54.14 -23.91
CA ALA A 27 -21.97 54.91 -25.15
C ALA A 27 -23.34 55.57 -25.39
N GLN A 28 -24.27 55.52 -24.41
CA GLN A 28 -25.65 56.03 -24.47
C GLN A 28 -26.50 55.43 -25.60
N ASN A 29 -26.11 54.30 -26.16
CA ASN A 29 -26.87 53.54 -27.16
C ASN A 29 -27.82 52.55 -26.49
N PHE A 30 -28.97 53.06 -26.03
CA PHE A 30 -29.93 52.27 -25.25
C PHE A 30 -30.62 51.17 -26.06
N GLU A 31 -30.79 51.35 -27.38
CA GLU A 31 -31.35 50.31 -28.25
C GLU A 31 -30.41 49.10 -28.35
N LEU A 32 -29.13 49.34 -28.55
CA LEU A 32 -28.11 48.32 -28.60
C LEU A 32 -27.93 47.64 -27.25
N ALA A 33 -27.97 48.40 -26.15
CA ALA A 33 -27.91 47.86 -24.80
C ALA A 33 -29.10 46.93 -24.48
N ALA A 34 -30.32 47.29 -24.95
CA ALA A 34 -31.50 46.44 -24.80
C ALA A 34 -31.37 45.15 -25.60
N SER A 35 -30.88 45.19 -26.84
CA SER A 35 -30.67 43.97 -27.66
C SER A 35 -29.66 42.99 -26.99
N TRP A 36 -28.57 43.53 -26.44
CA TRP A 36 -27.60 42.67 -25.71
C TRP A 36 -28.14 42.13 -24.38
N ARG A 37 -29.02 42.90 -23.71
CA ARG A 37 -29.72 42.39 -22.52
C ARG A 37 -30.61 41.19 -22.87
N ASP A 38 -31.40 41.32 -23.94
CA ASP A 38 -32.33 40.28 -24.36
C ASP A 38 -31.57 39.02 -24.83
N LYS A 39 -30.44 39.20 -25.51
CA LYS A 39 -29.54 38.12 -25.88
C LYS A 39 -28.94 37.44 -24.65
N ALA A 40 -28.47 38.18 -23.66
CA ALA A 40 -27.95 37.63 -22.42
C ALA A 40 -29.03 36.82 -21.64
N GLN A 41 -30.28 37.29 -21.62
CA GLN A 41 -31.39 36.55 -20.99
C GLN A 41 -31.69 35.24 -21.72
N THR A 42 -31.67 35.25 -23.06
CA THR A 42 -31.87 34.03 -23.86
C THR A 42 -30.79 33.01 -23.59
N LEU A 43 -29.51 33.45 -23.61
CA LEU A 43 -28.39 32.58 -23.33
C LEU A 43 -28.40 32.03 -21.87
N THR A 44 -28.84 32.83 -20.90
CA THR A 44 -29.03 32.38 -19.52
C THR A 44 -30.10 31.30 -19.43
N ALA A 45 -31.22 31.43 -20.13
CA ALA A 45 -32.26 30.41 -20.18
C ALA A 45 -31.78 29.11 -20.86
N GLU A 46 -30.89 29.19 -21.84
CA GLU A 46 -30.25 28.05 -22.48
C GLU A 46 -29.25 27.37 -21.52
N LEU A 47 -28.47 28.17 -20.78
CA LEU A 47 -27.54 27.70 -19.76
C LEU A 47 -28.29 26.90 -18.64
N ASP A 48 -29.41 27.43 -18.15
CA ASP A 48 -30.23 26.78 -17.16
C ASP A 48 -30.75 25.40 -17.64
N LYS A 49 -31.14 25.33 -18.93
CA LYS A 49 -31.52 24.06 -19.56
C LYS A 49 -30.35 23.10 -19.69
N ALA A 50 -29.17 23.58 -20.05
CA ALA A 50 -27.96 22.76 -20.14
C ALA A 50 -27.55 22.22 -18.76
N HIS A 51 -27.58 23.07 -17.74
CA HIS A 51 -27.36 22.64 -16.35
C HIS A 51 -28.38 21.58 -15.89
N GLY A 52 -29.67 21.76 -16.25
CA GLY A 52 -30.71 20.79 -15.95
C GLY A 52 -30.44 19.42 -16.58
N ARG A 53 -30.04 19.40 -17.87
CA ARG A 53 -29.65 18.17 -18.59
C ARG A 53 -28.43 17.51 -17.97
N TRP A 54 -27.42 18.31 -17.64
CA TRP A 54 -26.20 17.80 -17.02
C TRP A 54 -26.48 17.24 -15.63
N LYS A 55 -27.29 17.92 -14.82
CA LYS A 55 -27.70 17.40 -13.50
C LYS A 55 -28.46 16.09 -13.61
N GLN A 56 -29.39 15.98 -14.57
CA GLN A 56 -30.12 14.74 -14.84
C GLN A 56 -29.17 13.63 -15.28
N TYR A 57 -28.22 13.92 -16.17
CA TYR A 57 -27.19 12.96 -16.56
C TYR A 57 -26.34 12.48 -15.39
N LEU A 58 -25.94 13.39 -14.49
CA LEU A 58 -25.20 13.01 -13.27
C LEU A 58 -26.04 12.15 -12.34
N ASP A 59 -27.33 12.42 -12.19
CA ASP A 59 -28.23 11.65 -11.34
C ASP A 59 -28.47 10.23 -11.90
N GLU A 60 -28.62 10.10 -13.22
CA GLU A 60 -28.78 8.81 -13.91
C GLU A 60 -27.48 7.98 -13.90
N HIS A 61 -26.31 8.63 -13.91
CA HIS A 61 -24.99 7.99 -13.93
C HIS A 61 -24.29 8.00 -12.58
N ARG A 62 -25.02 8.22 -11.48
CA ARG A 62 -24.46 8.12 -10.12
C ARG A 62 -23.94 6.72 -9.90
N VAL A 63 -22.62 6.63 -9.67
CA VAL A 63 -22.00 5.37 -9.28
C VAL A 63 -22.50 5.02 -7.88
N ARG A 64 -23.19 3.90 -7.77
CA ARG A 64 -23.64 3.39 -6.47
C ARG A 64 -22.41 3.04 -5.63
N VAL A 65 -22.31 3.63 -4.46
CA VAL A 65 -21.27 3.29 -3.48
C VAL A 65 -21.78 2.04 -2.74
N ASP A 66 -21.17 0.90 -3.06
CA ASP A 66 -21.39 -0.37 -2.40
C ASP A 66 -20.28 -0.67 -1.38
N GLU A 67 -20.42 -1.77 -0.65
CA GLU A 67 -19.44 -2.20 0.35
C GLU A 67 -18.05 -2.43 -0.26
N ASP A 68 -17.98 -2.91 -1.51
CA ASP A 68 -16.72 -3.18 -2.20
C ASP A 68 -15.95 -1.88 -2.48
N LYS A 69 -16.63 -0.81 -2.89
CA LYS A 69 -16.01 0.49 -3.11
C LYS A 69 -15.57 1.18 -1.83
N VAL A 70 -16.34 1.01 -0.76
CA VAL A 70 -15.92 1.49 0.57
C VAL A 70 -14.67 0.73 1.01
N ALA A 71 -14.65 -0.59 0.83
CA ALA A 71 -13.51 -1.43 1.15
C ALA A 71 -12.26 -1.03 0.35
N GLU A 72 -12.41 -0.70 -0.94
CA GLU A 72 -11.32 -0.23 -1.79
C GLU A 72 -10.72 1.10 -1.29
N VAL A 73 -11.56 2.06 -0.93
CA VAL A 73 -11.09 3.35 -0.38
C VAL A 73 -10.40 3.15 0.98
N VAL A 74 -10.97 2.32 1.85
CA VAL A 74 -10.36 1.99 3.15
C VAL A 74 -9.01 1.30 2.94
N ALA A 75 -8.91 0.37 1.99
CA ALA A 75 -7.65 -0.30 1.65
C ALA A 75 -6.60 0.69 1.15
N MET A 76 -6.99 1.65 0.31
CA MET A 76 -6.09 2.69 -0.20
C MET A 76 -5.58 3.60 0.93
N MET A 77 -6.42 3.94 1.89
CA MET A 77 -6.08 4.81 3.03
C MET A 77 -5.23 4.11 4.10
N THR A 78 -5.49 2.83 4.36
CA THR A 78 -4.90 2.09 5.48
C THR A 78 -3.80 1.12 5.07
N GLY A 79 -3.68 0.81 3.78
CA GLY A 79 -2.82 -0.25 3.26
C GLY A 79 -3.34 -1.67 3.57
N VAL A 80 -4.57 -1.80 4.07
CA VAL A 80 -5.22 -3.10 4.30
C VAL A 80 -5.71 -3.65 2.96
N PRO A 81 -5.37 -4.88 2.55
CA PRO A 81 -5.84 -5.45 1.28
C PRO A 81 -7.38 -5.53 1.22
N VAL A 82 -7.97 -5.09 0.10
CA VAL A 82 -9.44 -5.06 -0.12
C VAL A 82 -10.08 -6.42 0.15
N GLN A 83 -9.45 -7.48 -0.30
CA GLN A 83 -9.94 -8.84 -0.18
C GLN A 83 -10.06 -9.34 1.28
N ARG A 84 -9.34 -8.69 2.22
CA ARG A 84 -9.52 -8.94 3.65
C ARG A 84 -10.80 -8.34 4.22
N ILE A 85 -11.33 -7.34 3.56
CA ILE A 85 -12.53 -6.61 4.01
C ILE A 85 -13.77 -7.26 3.40
N ALA A 86 -13.68 -7.77 2.16
CA ALA A 86 -14.82 -8.18 1.35
C ALA A 86 -15.09 -9.69 1.27
N GLN A 87 -14.12 -10.59 1.57
CA GLN A 87 -14.30 -12.04 1.38
C GLN A 87 -14.01 -12.88 2.62
N ALA A 88 -14.73 -14.01 2.71
CA ALA A 88 -14.47 -15.05 3.69
C ALA A 88 -13.01 -15.57 3.58
N GLU A 89 -12.13 -15.05 4.42
CA GLU A 89 -10.70 -15.43 4.50
C GLU A 89 -10.48 -16.95 4.56
N GLY A 90 -11.48 -17.70 5.04
CA GLY A 90 -11.39 -19.14 5.20
C GLY A 90 -11.13 -19.90 3.90
N VAL A 91 -11.78 -19.52 2.80
CA VAL A 91 -11.61 -20.20 1.50
C VAL A 91 -10.21 -19.94 0.94
N ARG A 92 -9.74 -18.70 1.00
CA ARG A 92 -8.37 -18.36 0.54
C ARG A 92 -7.29 -19.10 1.34
N LEU A 93 -7.47 -19.24 2.64
CA LEU A 93 -6.53 -19.98 3.49
C LEU A 93 -6.50 -21.47 3.16
N LEU A 94 -7.62 -22.06 2.77
CA LEU A 94 -7.67 -23.47 2.32
C LEU A 94 -7.00 -23.66 0.95
N GLU A 95 -7.16 -22.73 0.03
CA GLU A 95 -6.58 -22.79 -1.31
C GLU A 95 -5.10 -22.36 -1.37
N MET A 96 -4.58 -21.80 -0.30
CA MET A 96 -3.23 -21.25 -0.24
C MET A 96 -2.15 -22.30 -0.56
N ALA A 97 -2.22 -23.49 0.05
CA ALA A 97 -1.22 -24.53 -0.16
C ALA A 97 -1.22 -25.05 -1.61
N PRO A 98 -2.37 -25.45 -2.21
CA PRO A 98 -2.42 -25.87 -3.61
C PRO A 98 -1.91 -24.79 -4.59
N THR A 99 -2.28 -23.54 -4.35
CA THR A 99 -1.89 -22.43 -5.22
C THR A 99 -0.39 -22.16 -5.17
N LEU A 100 0.20 -22.10 -3.99
CA LEU A 100 1.63 -21.88 -3.83
C LEU A 100 2.44 -23.06 -4.39
N ARG A 101 2.01 -24.31 -4.22
CA ARG A 101 2.70 -25.49 -4.79
C ARG A 101 2.73 -25.48 -6.32
N ARG A 102 1.69 -24.95 -6.99
CA ARG A 102 1.70 -24.79 -8.45
C ARG A 102 2.74 -23.78 -8.93
N GLN A 103 3.04 -22.78 -8.12
CA GLN A 103 3.98 -21.71 -8.48
C GLN A 103 5.40 -21.98 -8.00
N ILE A 104 5.58 -22.85 -7.00
CA ILE A 104 6.86 -23.12 -6.35
C ILE A 104 7.13 -24.63 -6.41
N ILE A 105 7.96 -25.01 -7.34
CA ILE A 105 8.25 -26.42 -7.61
C ILE A 105 9.34 -26.93 -6.66
N GLY A 106 9.12 -28.11 -6.08
CA GLY A 106 10.13 -28.83 -5.28
C GLY A 106 10.32 -28.33 -3.85
N GLN A 107 9.40 -27.48 -3.31
CA GLN A 107 9.44 -26.97 -1.94
C GLN A 107 8.13 -27.23 -1.17
N ASP A 108 7.45 -28.33 -1.46
CA ASP A 108 6.13 -28.64 -0.90
C ASP A 108 6.11 -28.66 0.62
N VAL A 109 7.13 -29.23 1.25
CA VAL A 109 7.26 -29.32 2.71
C VAL A 109 7.39 -27.92 3.34
N ALA A 110 8.15 -27.04 2.71
CA ALA A 110 8.32 -25.66 3.19
C ALA A 110 7.01 -24.87 3.04
N VAL A 111 6.34 -24.99 1.89
CA VAL A 111 5.04 -24.38 1.63
C VAL A 111 4.02 -24.82 2.68
N ASP A 112 3.92 -26.12 2.96
CA ASP A 112 2.97 -26.66 3.94
C ASP A 112 3.21 -26.13 5.36
N LYS A 113 4.46 -26.05 5.78
CA LYS A 113 4.82 -25.52 7.10
C LYS A 113 4.43 -24.04 7.23
N ILE A 114 4.68 -23.24 6.19
CA ILE A 114 4.32 -21.81 6.15
C ILE A 114 2.81 -21.65 6.21
N VAL A 115 2.09 -22.36 5.33
CA VAL A 115 0.62 -22.27 5.26
C VAL A 115 -0.01 -22.67 6.59
N LYS A 116 0.41 -23.78 7.21
CA LYS A 116 -0.09 -24.20 8.51
C LYS A 116 0.16 -23.17 9.61
N ALA A 117 1.32 -22.52 9.61
CA ALA A 117 1.62 -21.48 10.60
C ALA A 117 0.75 -20.23 10.41
N ILE A 118 0.51 -19.82 9.16
CA ILE A 118 -0.37 -18.70 8.83
C ILE A 118 -1.83 -19.02 9.19
N GLN A 119 -2.30 -20.22 8.86
CA GLN A 119 -3.64 -20.67 9.22
C GLN A 119 -3.85 -20.65 10.74
N ARG A 120 -2.89 -21.17 11.54
CA ARG A 120 -2.96 -21.12 13.01
C ARG A 120 -3.04 -19.70 13.56
N ASN A 121 -2.30 -18.77 12.98
CA ASN A 121 -2.37 -17.37 13.38
C ASN A 121 -3.78 -16.80 13.12
N ARG A 122 -4.37 -17.11 11.96
CA ARG A 122 -5.67 -16.57 11.54
C ARG A 122 -6.85 -17.09 12.37
N ILE A 123 -6.80 -18.31 12.86
CA ILE A 123 -7.84 -18.87 13.75
C ILE A 123 -7.65 -18.46 15.21
N GLY A 124 -6.74 -17.52 15.49
CA GLY A 124 -6.56 -16.97 16.83
C GLY A 124 -5.78 -17.86 17.81
N LEU A 125 -5.11 -18.92 17.34
CA LEU A 125 -4.29 -19.81 18.19
C LEU A 125 -2.91 -19.23 18.51
N LYS A 126 -2.60 -18.02 18.06
CA LYS A 126 -1.33 -17.34 18.31
C LYS A 126 -1.57 -16.00 19.01
N ASP A 127 -0.55 -15.54 19.75
CA ASP A 127 -0.57 -14.22 20.39
C ASP A 127 -0.80 -13.11 19.34
N PRO A 128 -1.87 -12.31 19.48
CA PRO A 128 -2.21 -11.25 18.53
C PRO A 128 -1.17 -10.13 18.51
N ASN A 129 -0.30 -10.05 19.50
CA ASN A 129 0.75 -9.03 19.55
C ASN A 129 2.01 -9.39 18.75
N LYS A 130 2.13 -10.61 18.25
CA LYS A 130 3.30 -11.08 17.49
C LYS A 130 3.05 -11.02 15.97
N PRO A 131 4.10 -10.97 15.14
CA PRO A 131 3.99 -11.08 13.68
C PRO A 131 3.16 -12.30 13.26
N ILE A 132 2.49 -12.23 12.09
CA ILE A 132 1.68 -13.35 11.54
C ILE A 132 2.48 -14.65 11.51
N GLY A 133 3.74 -14.57 11.11
CA GLY A 133 4.68 -15.69 11.09
C GLY A 133 6.12 -15.20 11.09
N THR A 134 7.00 -16.01 11.70
CA THR A 134 8.45 -15.84 11.61
C THR A 134 9.05 -17.13 11.11
N PHE A 135 9.80 -17.07 10.01
CA PHE A 135 10.36 -18.23 9.34
C PHE A 135 11.84 -18.03 9.06
N MET A 136 12.60 -19.11 9.20
CA MET A 136 13.99 -19.15 8.77
C MET A 136 14.14 -20.15 7.62
N PHE A 137 14.61 -19.67 6.47
CA PHE A 137 14.87 -20.47 5.30
C PHE A 137 16.35 -20.79 5.21
N LEU A 138 16.69 -22.03 5.46
CA LEU A 138 18.06 -22.54 5.40
C LEU A 138 18.27 -23.30 4.10
N GLY A 139 19.42 -23.11 3.46
CA GLY A 139 19.79 -23.86 2.27
C GLY A 139 20.71 -23.08 1.32
N PRO A 140 21.30 -23.74 0.34
CA PRO A 140 22.23 -23.11 -0.59
C PRO A 140 21.57 -22.02 -1.44
N THR A 141 22.40 -21.22 -2.07
CA THR A 141 21.92 -20.21 -3.04
C THR A 141 21.21 -20.88 -4.20
N GLY A 142 20.18 -20.22 -4.76
CA GLY A 142 19.47 -20.71 -5.95
C GLY A 142 18.31 -21.67 -5.71
N VAL A 143 18.07 -22.14 -4.47
CA VAL A 143 16.96 -23.08 -4.15
C VAL A 143 15.57 -22.42 -4.07
N GLY A 144 15.45 -21.12 -4.35
CA GLY A 144 14.18 -20.43 -4.45
C GLY A 144 13.69 -19.72 -3.17
N LYS A 145 14.54 -19.51 -2.16
CA LYS A 145 14.17 -18.85 -0.88
C LYS A 145 13.49 -17.50 -1.09
N THR A 146 14.10 -16.63 -1.87
CA THR A 146 13.57 -15.29 -2.20
C THR A 146 12.32 -15.38 -3.09
N HIS A 147 12.26 -16.35 -4.00
CA HIS A 147 11.10 -16.59 -4.86
C HIS A 147 9.87 -16.99 -4.04
N LEU A 148 10.03 -17.86 -3.06
CA LEU A 148 8.98 -18.29 -2.14
C LEU A 148 8.46 -17.08 -1.34
N ALA A 149 9.33 -16.21 -0.82
CA ALA A 149 8.92 -15.01 -0.10
C ALA A 149 8.11 -14.05 -0.99
N LYS A 150 8.52 -13.89 -2.26
CA LYS A 150 7.81 -13.06 -3.24
C LYS A 150 6.41 -13.61 -3.55
N LYS A 151 6.30 -14.93 -3.80
CA LYS A 151 5.02 -15.56 -4.08
C LYS A 151 4.07 -15.55 -2.88
N LEU A 152 4.63 -15.62 -1.68
CA LEU A 152 3.87 -15.47 -0.43
C LEU A 152 3.30 -14.04 -0.29
N ALA A 153 4.10 -13.02 -0.60
CA ALA A 153 3.66 -11.63 -0.60
C ALA A 153 2.54 -11.38 -1.63
N GLU A 154 2.73 -11.85 -2.85
CA GLU A 154 1.72 -11.78 -3.92
C GLU A 154 0.41 -12.44 -3.51
N TYR A 155 0.46 -13.63 -2.90
CA TYR A 155 -0.73 -14.37 -2.50
C TYR A 155 -1.47 -13.73 -1.33
N LEU A 156 -0.76 -13.27 -0.30
CA LEU A 156 -1.38 -12.78 0.93
C LEU A 156 -1.81 -11.32 0.86
N PHE A 157 -1.08 -10.52 0.09
CA PHE A 157 -1.25 -9.06 0.07
C PHE A 157 -1.50 -8.51 -1.34
N ASP A 158 -1.77 -9.42 -2.31
CA ASP A 158 -2.20 -9.11 -3.68
C ASP A 158 -1.20 -8.27 -4.51
N SER A 159 0.02 -8.08 -4.01
CA SER A 159 1.06 -7.34 -4.71
C SER A 159 2.47 -7.84 -4.36
N ALA A 160 3.31 -7.97 -5.39
CA ALA A 160 4.74 -8.24 -5.20
C ALA A 160 5.47 -7.08 -4.49
N ASP A 161 4.93 -5.87 -4.56
CA ASP A 161 5.48 -4.68 -3.92
C ASP A 161 5.35 -4.68 -2.40
N THR A 162 4.55 -5.60 -1.85
CA THR A 162 4.44 -5.81 -0.40
C THR A 162 5.61 -6.62 0.17
N LEU A 163 6.55 -7.08 -0.69
CA LEU A 163 7.79 -7.66 -0.25
C LEU A 163 8.81 -6.56 0.10
N ILE A 164 9.13 -6.43 1.37
CA ILE A 164 10.21 -5.57 1.87
C ILE A 164 11.47 -6.42 1.97
N ARG A 165 12.39 -6.30 1.01
CA ARG A 165 13.65 -7.01 1.02
C ARG A 165 14.75 -6.13 1.57
N ILE A 166 15.55 -6.69 2.50
CA ILE A 166 16.73 -6.07 3.10
C ILE A 166 17.86 -7.11 3.05
N ASP A 167 18.97 -6.74 2.44
CA ASP A 167 20.17 -7.56 2.40
C ASP A 167 21.02 -7.29 3.64
N MET A 168 21.24 -8.30 4.45
CA MET A 168 21.97 -8.18 5.71
C MET A 168 23.47 -8.01 5.51
N SER A 169 24.00 -8.27 4.31
CA SER A 169 25.40 -7.95 3.99
C SER A 169 25.73 -6.45 4.05
N GLU A 170 24.72 -5.58 3.92
CA GLU A 170 24.85 -4.14 4.09
C GLU A 170 24.90 -3.71 5.57
N TYR A 171 24.64 -4.63 6.52
CA TYR A 171 24.49 -4.38 7.95
C TYR A 171 25.47 -5.20 8.79
N MET A 172 26.67 -5.40 8.28
CA MET A 172 27.75 -6.13 8.95
C MET A 172 28.40 -5.30 10.05
N GLU A 173 28.42 -3.99 9.90
CA GLU A 173 29.06 -3.07 10.83
C GLU A 173 28.06 -2.46 11.80
N LYS A 174 28.49 -2.23 13.05
CA LYS A 174 27.63 -1.71 14.11
C LYS A 174 26.96 -0.38 13.75
N PHE A 175 27.65 0.53 13.09
CA PHE A 175 27.08 1.82 12.70
C PHE A 175 26.02 1.70 11.61
N THR A 176 26.04 0.63 10.82
CA THR A 176 25.02 0.41 9.77
C THR A 176 23.70 -0.07 10.35
N VAL A 177 23.69 -0.69 11.53
CA VAL A 177 22.47 -1.17 12.20
C VAL A 177 21.49 -0.03 12.48
N SER A 178 22.00 1.14 12.83
CA SER A 178 21.16 2.33 13.05
C SER A 178 20.37 2.74 11.80
N ARG A 179 20.84 2.41 10.59
CA ARG A 179 20.11 2.65 9.35
C ARG A 179 18.81 1.83 9.24
N LEU A 180 18.67 0.71 9.97
CA LEU A 180 17.44 -0.07 9.99
C LEU A 180 16.31 0.64 10.75
N VAL A 181 16.64 1.29 11.85
CA VAL A 181 15.68 1.94 12.77
C VAL A 181 15.65 3.45 12.61
N GLY A 182 16.67 4.02 11.98
CA GLY A 182 16.92 5.46 11.81
C GLY A 182 18.12 5.94 12.61
N ALA A 183 18.81 6.98 12.09
CA ALA A 183 19.93 7.59 12.77
C ALA A 183 19.45 8.42 13.97
N PRO A 184 20.25 8.50 15.06
CA PRO A 184 19.96 9.41 16.16
C PRO A 184 19.95 10.88 15.73
N PRO A 185 19.31 11.80 16.49
CA PRO A 185 19.33 13.22 16.21
C PRO A 185 20.76 13.75 16.06
N GLY A 186 21.01 14.54 15.02
CA GLY A 186 22.31 15.14 14.73
C GLY A 186 23.26 14.30 13.86
N TYR A 187 22.86 13.10 13.46
CA TYR A 187 23.62 12.27 12.51
C TYR A 187 23.04 12.36 11.08
N VAL A 188 23.91 12.15 10.09
CA VAL A 188 23.53 12.11 8.67
C VAL A 188 22.50 10.99 8.45
N GLY A 189 21.39 11.31 7.76
CA GLY A 189 20.29 10.36 7.50
C GLY A 189 19.19 10.34 8.57
N TYR A 190 19.23 11.23 9.57
CA TYR A 190 18.17 11.32 10.59
C TYR A 190 16.79 11.59 9.98
N GLU A 191 16.70 12.48 8.97
CA GLU A 191 15.44 12.86 8.33
C GLU A 191 14.86 11.75 7.42
N GLU A 192 15.70 10.84 6.93
CA GLU A 192 15.28 9.76 6.03
C GLU A 192 14.51 8.63 6.76
N GLY A 193 14.65 8.58 8.09
CA GLY A 193 14.10 7.49 8.91
C GLY A 193 14.83 6.16 8.71
N GLY A 194 14.40 5.12 9.42
CA GLY A 194 15.00 3.79 9.30
C GLY A 194 14.51 3.03 8.07
N GLN A 195 15.42 2.38 7.36
CA GLN A 195 15.08 1.62 6.14
C GLN A 195 14.07 0.50 6.38
N LEU A 196 14.13 -0.18 7.52
CA LEU A 196 13.14 -1.20 7.88
C LEU A 196 11.88 -0.55 8.44
N THR A 197 12.02 0.32 9.43
CA THR A 197 10.89 0.92 10.15
C THR A 197 10.01 1.76 9.25
N GLU A 198 10.59 2.58 8.37
CA GLU A 198 9.82 3.43 7.46
C GLU A 198 9.10 2.63 6.38
N LYS A 199 9.73 1.55 5.83
CA LYS A 199 9.09 0.68 4.85
C LYS A 199 7.90 -0.07 5.46
N VAL A 200 8.03 -0.59 6.69
CA VAL A 200 6.94 -1.28 7.39
C VAL A 200 5.84 -0.30 7.80
N ARG A 201 6.20 0.89 8.26
CA ARG A 201 5.22 1.94 8.59
C ARG A 201 4.33 2.30 7.39
N ARG A 202 4.93 2.41 6.21
CA ARG A 202 4.18 2.70 4.96
C ARG A 202 3.37 1.50 4.46
N ARG A 203 3.83 0.28 4.76
CA ARG A 203 3.21 -0.98 4.32
C ARG A 203 3.09 -1.96 5.49
N PRO A 204 2.12 -1.75 6.39
CA PRO A 204 1.97 -2.57 7.59
C PRO A 204 1.59 -4.02 7.28
N TYR A 205 0.99 -4.27 6.12
CA TYR A 205 0.68 -5.61 5.59
C TYR A 205 1.74 -5.99 4.55
N SER A 206 2.80 -6.63 5.00
CA SER A 206 3.96 -6.94 4.15
C SER A 206 4.67 -8.22 4.57
N VAL A 207 5.44 -8.77 3.64
CA VAL A 207 6.45 -9.79 3.93
C VAL A 207 7.80 -9.09 4.05
N VAL A 208 8.42 -9.18 5.21
CA VAL A 208 9.76 -8.65 5.46
C VAL A 208 10.77 -9.78 5.27
N LEU A 209 11.60 -9.67 4.25
CA LEU A 209 12.66 -10.63 3.93
C LEU A 209 14.02 -10.04 4.31
N LEU A 210 14.67 -10.67 5.28
CA LEU A 210 16.04 -10.38 5.71
C LEU A 210 16.96 -11.44 5.08
N ASP A 211 17.63 -11.05 4.01
CA ASP A 211 18.46 -11.96 3.22
C ASP A 211 19.86 -12.06 3.83
N GLU A 212 20.44 -13.27 3.85
CA GLU A 212 21.77 -13.57 4.37
C GLU A 212 21.99 -13.13 5.84
N ILE A 213 21.07 -13.54 6.71
CA ILE A 213 21.04 -13.14 8.12
C ILE A 213 22.34 -13.47 8.89
N GLU A 214 23.09 -14.46 8.45
CA GLU A 214 24.38 -14.84 9.02
C GLU A 214 25.46 -13.77 8.89
N LYS A 215 25.28 -12.81 7.96
CA LYS A 215 26.20 -11.69 7.76
C LYS A 215 25.89 -10.49 8.65
N ALA A 216 24.72 -10.46 9.26
CA ALA A 216 24.27 -9.33 10.06
C ALA A 216 25.12 -9.15 11.31
N HIS A 217 25.35 -7.88 11.71
CA HIS A 217 25.93 -7.57 13.01
C HIS A 217 25.05 -8.11 14.15
N PRO A 218 25.63 -8.59 15.26
CA PRO A 218 24.86 -9.13 16.40
C PRO A 218 23.74 -8.23 16.91
N ASP A 219 23.90 -6.92 16.88
CA ASP A 219 22.87 -5.97 17.32
C ASP A 219 21.56 -6.05 16.47
N VAL A 220 21.65 -6.53 15.23
CA VAL A 220 20.45 -6.78 14.39
C VAL A 220 19.59 -7.86 15.04
N PHE A 221 20.16 -8.90 15.60
CA PHE A 221 19.42 -9.96 16.28
C PHE A 221 18.65 -9.44 17.50
N ASN A 222 19.19 -8.47 18.23
CA ASN A 222 18.49 -7.83 19.35
C ASN A 222 17.24 -7.07 18.87
N LEU A 223 17.32 -6.37 17.73
CA LEU A 223 16.16 -5.71 17.11
C LEU A 223 15.12 -6.74 16.68
N LEU A 224 15.55 -7.84 16.06
CA LEU A 224 14.65 -8.90 15.61
C LEU A 224 13.98 -9.63 16.77
N LEU A 225 14.68 -9.85 17.89
CA LEU A 225 14.08 -10.40 19.09
C LEU A 225 12.93 -9.53 19.60
N GLN A 226 13.13 -8.20 19.63
CA GLN A 226 12.07 -7.26 20.01
C GLN A 226 10.86 -7.37 19.07
N VAL A 227 11.09 -7.45 17.76
CA VAL A 227 10.01 -7.61 16.76
C VAL A 227 9.27 -8.95 16.98
N MET A 228 9.99 -10.03 17.23
CA MET A 228 9.39 -11.36 17.39
C MET A 228 8.61 -11.52 18.70
N ASP A 229 9.04 -10.86 19.76
CA ASP A 229 8.43 -10.97 21.09
C ASP A 229 7.32 -9.96 21.31
N GLU A 230 7.55 -8.69 20.95
CA GLU A 230 6.60 -7.61 21.18
C GLU A 230 5.78 -7.23 19.93
N GLY A 231 6.13 -7.73 18.74
CA GLY A 231 5.49 -7.39 17.47
C GLY A 231 5.62 -5.93 17.09
N ARG A 232 6.58 -5.22 17.64
CA ARG A 232 6.80 -3.80 17.41
C ARG A 232 8.28 -3.43 17.50
N LEU A 233 8.62 -2.31 16.89
CA LEU A 233 9.96 -1.73 16.98
C LEU A 233 9.83 -0.21 17.13
N THR A 234 10.64 0.39 18.00
CA THR A 234 10.67 1.84 18.17
C THR A 234 11.75 2.40 17.26
N ASP A 235 11.38 3.38 16.44
CA ASP A 235 12.35 4.07 15.55
C ASP A 235 13.11 5.17 16.30
N SER A 236 14.09 5.79 15.61
CA SER A 236 14.90 6.89 16.15
C SER A 236 14.09 8.14 16.48
N LEU A 237 12.88 8.30 15.96
CA LEU A 237 11.97 9.40 16.25
C LEU A 237 11.03 9.10 17.44
N GLY A 238 11.22 7.95 18.11
CA GLY A 238 10.34 7.50 19.20
C GLY A 238 8.98 6.96 18.75
N ARG A 239 8.76 6.77 17.45
CA ARG A 239 7.51 6.20 16.93
C ARG A 239 7.52 4.69 17.07
N ARG A 240 6.40 4.13 17.52
CA ARG A 240 6.20 2.68 17.60
C ARG A 240 5.71 2.17 16.25
N ILE A 241 6.50 1.32 15.61
CA ILE A 241 6.18 0.69 14.33
C ILE A 241 5.65 -0.70 14.61
N ASP A 242 4.45 -0.99 14.11
CA ASP A 242 3.74 -2.25 14.33
C ASP A 242 4.11 -3.29 13.27
N PHE A 243 4.51 -4.48 13.72
CA PHE A 243 4.86 -5.63 12.88
C PHE A 243 3.83 -6.78 12.99
N LYS A 244 2.71 -6.58 13.71
CA LYS A 244 1.72 -7.64 13.96
C LYS A 244 1.12 -8.22 12.68
N ASN A 245 0.99 -7.40 11.66
CA ASN A 245 0.44 -7.78 10.36
C ASN A 245 1.51 -8.15 9.33
N THR A 246 2.76 -8.29 9.74
CA THR A 246 3.86 -8.69 8.87
C THR A 246 4.17 -10.19 9.00
N ILE A 247 4.80 -10.72 7.95
CA ILE A 247 5.46 -12.02 7.98
C ILE A 247 6.96 -11.76 7.89
N LEU A 248 7.71 -12.22 8.88
CA LEU A 248 9.16 -12.10 8.92
C LEU A 248 9.81 -13.36 8.36
N ILE A 249 10.62 -13.21 7.33
CA ILE A 249 11.39 -14.29 6.71
C ILE A 249 12.87 -13.93 6.78
N MET A 250 13.66 -14.80 7.37
CA MET A 250 15.11 -14.72 7.39
C MET A 250 15.66 -15.81 6.48
N THR A 251 16.64 -15.49 5.63
CA THR A 251 17.33 -16.51 4.83
C THR A 251 18.77 -16.67 5.29
N SER A 252 19.27 -17.88 5.20
CA SER A 252 20.68 -18.16 5.42
C SER A 252 21.18 -19.20 4.42
N ASN A 253 22.43 -19.03 4.01
CA ASN A 253 23.14 -19.96 3.14
C ASN A 253 23.92 -21.03 3.93
N ILE A 254 23.81 -21.02 5.27
CA ILE A 254 24.47 -22.03 6.12
C ILE A 254 23.86 -23.40 5.79
N CYS A 255 24.70 -24.30 5.33
CA CYS A 255 24.31 -25.67 5.07
C CYS A 255 24.55 -26.49 6.36
N LEU A 256 23.47 -26.94 7.01
CA LEU A 256 23.52 -27.77 8.21
C LEU A 256 24.16 -29.15 7.98
N LEU A 257 24.49 -29.49 6.72
CA LEU A 257 25.09 -30.78 6.37
C LEU A 257 26.59 -30.90 6.72
N TYR A 258 27.22 -29.84 7.21
CA TYR A 258 28.64 -29.84 7.58
C TYR A 258 28.94 -29.78 9.06
N THR A 259 27.97 -30.04 9.93
CA THR A 259 28.26 -30.43 11.31
C THR A 259 28.42 -31.93 11.41
N SER A 260 29.45 -32.48 10.76
CA SER A 260 29.99 -33.78 11.25
C SER A 260 30.53 -33.54 12.65
N PRO A 261 30.18 -34.33 13.65
CA PRO A 261 30.87 -34.28 14.93
C PRO A 261 32.36 -34.50 14.63
N SER A 262 33.19 -33.54 15.03
CA SER A 262 34.63 -33.76 15.09
C SER A 262 34.91 -34.95 15.96
N PRO A 263 35.80 -35.88 15.55
CA PRO A 263 36.14 -37.07 16.34
C PRO A 263 36.73 -36.72 17.70
#